data_2708a0d554af2a6bcace29cef425768e
#
_entry.id   2708a0d554af2a6bcace29cef425768e
#
_cell.length_a   1.000
_cell.length_b   1.000
_cell.length_c   1.000
_cell.angle_alpha   90.00
_cell.angle_beta   90.00
_cell.angle_gamma   90.00
#
_symmetry.space_group_name_H-M   'P 1'
#
loop_
_entity.id
_entity.type
_entity.pdbx_description
1 polymer ?
#
loop_
_entity_poly.entity_id
_entity_poly.type
_entity_poly.pdbx_seq_one_letter_code
_entity_poly.pdbx_strand_id
1 'polypeptide(L)'
;MIYAHKIIPLLVSPLFITIILLFFGAMFKKNRAIYAGVSILIICSLPIISNKLISYLESGYIRSSEGSVKTADAIIVLSGMVRTIKSDSGLVYEWNEASDRIFSGINLINKGKAPLLILTGGKLPWSIGKPEGEHLNEIAILQGISADKIQVTEDVQNTDQEAKAIAKLLNQIDPKIILVTSAFHMPRAKKVFEVKCP
;
A
#
# COMPACT_ATOMS: atom_id res chain seq x y z
N MET A 1 -6.08 -2.87 -18.14
CA MET A 1 -6.09 -3.90 -17.07
C MET A 1 -6.32 -3.37 -15.66
N ILE A 2 -5.86 -2.15 -15.27
CA ILE A 2 -5.98 -1.65 -13.90
C ILE A 2 -7.42 -1.50 -13.40
N TYR A 3 -8.36 -1.10 -14.27
CA TYR A 3 -9.78 -0.97 -13.90
C TYR A 3 -10.39 -2.31 -13.46
N ALA A 4 -10.05 -3.42 -14.13
CA ALA A 4 -10.53 -4.75 -13.74
C ALA A 4 -10.04 -5.13 -12.32
N HIS A 5 -8.78 -4.89 -12.01
CA HIS A 5 -8.23 -5.13 -10.66
C HIS A 5 -8.86 -4.27 -9.56
N LYS A 6 -9.49 -3.15 -9.91
CA LYS A 6 -10.21 -2.30 -8.95
C LYS A 6 -11.70 -2.66 -8.85
N ILE A 7 -12.31 -3.13 -9.95
CA ILE A 7 -13.74 -3.46 -10.01
C ILE A 7 -14.03 -4.84 -9.42
N ILE A 8 -13.21 -5.86 -9.72
CA ILE A 8 -13.45 -7.23 -9.24
C ILE A 8 -13.56 -7.31 -7.70
N PRO A 9 -12.66 -6.72 -6.91
CA PRO A 9 -12.80 -6.72 -5.45
C PRO A 9 -14.09 -6.03 -4.97
N LEU A 10 -14.57 -5.01 -5.71
CA LEU A 10 -15.82 -4.33 -5.38
C LEU A 10 -17.01 -5.29 -5.52
N LEU A 11 -17.04 -6.08 -6.61
CA LEU A 11 -18.11 -7.06 -6.87
C LEU A 11 -18.20 -8.18 -5.82
N VAL A 12 -17.06 -8.51 -5.20
CA VAL A 12 -16.96 -9.53 -4.14
C VAL A 12 -17.08 -8.92 -2.75
N SER A 13 -17.21 -7.59 -2.65
CA SER A 13 -17.31 -6.92 -1.36
C SER A 13 -18.61 -7.30 -0.63
N PRO A 14 -18.59 -7.35 0.72
CA PRO A 14 -19.79 -7.62 1.50
C PRO A 14 -20.94 -6.66 1.20
N LEU A 15 -20.62 -5.39 0.92
CA LEU A 15 -21.60 -4.38 0.55
C LEU A 15 -22.31 -4.74 -0.76
N PHE A 16 -21.56 -5.11 -1.80
CA PHE A 16 -22.13 -5.47 -3.10
C PHE A 16 -22.98 -6.75 -3.02
N ILE A 17 -22.51 -7.76 -2.30
CA ILE A 17 -23.27 -8.99 -2.03
C ILE A 17 -24.58 -8.65 -1.31
N THR A 18 -24.54 -7.78 -0.30
CA THR A 18 -25.72 -7.30 0.41
C THR A 18 -26.72 -6.66 -0.54
N ILE A 19 -26.27 -5.74 -1.40
CA ILE A 19 -27.13 -5.06 -2.39
C ILE A 19 -27.82 -6.08 -3.31
N ILE A 20 -27.07 -7.06 -3.83
CA ILE A 20 -27.62 -8.11 -4.69
C ILE A 20 -28.70 -8.93 -3.94
N LEU A 21 -28.42 -9.35 -2.71
CA LEU A 21 -29.35 -10.14 -1.91
C LEU A 21 -30.62 -9.36 -1.58
N LEU A 22 -30.52 -8.09 -1.24
CA LEU A 22 -31.68 -7.23 -0.98
C LEU A 22 -32.52 -7.03 -2.25
N PHE A 23 -31.85 -6.70 -3.37
CA PHE A 23 -32.54 -6.51 -4.65
C PHE A 23 -33.26 -7.79 -5.12
N PHE A 24 -32.56 -8.93 -5.10
CA PHE A 24 -33.13 -10.23 -5.44
C PHE A 24 -34.31 -10.61 -4.52
N GLY A 25 -34.12 -10.44 -3.21
CA GLY A 25 -35.13 -10.72 -2.21
C GLY A 25 -36.40 -9.88 -2.40
N ALA A 26 -36.25 -8.58 -2.70
CA ALA A 26 -37.36 -7.69 -2.97
C ALA A 26 -38.08 -8.05 -4.28
N MET A 27 -37.32 -8.27 -5.37
CA MET A 27 -37.90 -8.57 -6.70
C MET A 27 -38.65 -9.90 -6.73
N PHE A 28 -38.11 -10.94 -6.09
CA PHE A 28 -38.69 -12.27 -6.07
C PHE A 28 -39.48 -12.60 -4.78
N LYS A 29 -39.73 -11.59 -3.93
CA LYS A 29 -40.45 -11.73 -2.64
C LYS A 29 -39.84 -12.84 -1.75
N LYS A 30 -38.50 -12.96 -1.74
CA LYS A 30 -37.76 -13.97 -0.97
C LYS A 30 -37.23 -13.38 0.32
N ASN A 31 -38.01 -13.40 1.40
CA ASN A 31 -37.64 -12.84 2.70
C ASN A 31 -36.31 -13.38 3.24
N ARG A 32 -35.99 -14.67 3.00
CA ARG A 32 -34.72 -15.27 3.41
C ARG A 32 -33.50 -14.55 2.82
N ALA A 33 -33.58 -14.12 1.55
CA ALA A 33 -32.51 -13.35 0.91
C ALA A 33 -32.37 -11.96 1.54
N ILE A 34 -33.50 -11.32 1.87
CA ILE A 34 -33.49 -10.01 2.56
C ILE A 34 -32.82 -10.16 3.93
N TYR A 35 -33.23 -11.14 4.76
CA TYR A 35 -32.62 -11.35 6.08
C TYR A 35 -31.15 -11.70 5.99
N ALA A 36 -30.74 -12.51 5.00
CA ALA A 36 -29.33 -12.82 4.77
C ALA A 36 -28.51 -11.55 4.43
N GLY A 37 -29.01 -10.72 3.53
CA GLY A 37 -28.36 -9.44 3.18
C GLY A 37 -28.21 -8.51 4.37
N VAL A 38 -29.28 -8.32 5.14
CA VAL A 38 -29.25 -7.49 6.36
C VAL A 38 -28.26 -8.06 7.39
N SER A 39 -28.24 -9.39 7.59
CA SER A 39 -27.30 -10.02 8.51
C SER A 39 -25.86 -9.83 8.11
N ILE A 40 -25.52 -9.99 6.81
CA ILE A 40 -24.17 -9.73 6.29
C ILE A 40 -23.78 -8.27 6.52
N LEU A 41 -24.69 -7.34 6.23
CA LEU A 41 -24.43 -5.92 6.45
C LEU A 41 -24.12 -5.62 7.91
N ILE A 42 -24.96 -6.10 8.83
CA ILE A 42 -24.75 -5.89 10.27
C ILE A 42 -23.42 -6.48 10.71
N ILE A 43 -23.15 -7.75 10.41
CA ILE A 43 -21.93 -8.43 10.83
C ILE A 43 -20.68 -7.70 10.32
N CYS A 44 -20.64 -7.37 9.02
CA CYS A 44 -19.50 -6.73 8.40
C CYS A 44 -19.33 -5.25 8.81
N SER A 45 -20.37 -4.60 9.34
CA SER A 45 -20.32 -3.24 9.88
C SER A 45 -19.84 -3.16 11.32
N LEU A 46 -19.70 -4.30 12.01
CA LEU A 46 -19.25 -4.32 13.41
C LEU A 46 -17.73 -4.05 13.48
N PRO A 47 -17.27 -3.04 14.23
CA PRO A 47 -15.83 -2.76 14.39
C PRO A 47 -15.03 -3.94 14.93
N ILE A 48 -15.66 -4.79 15.77
CA ILE A 48 -15.00 -5.99 16.31
C ILE A 48 -14.62 -6.99 15.21
N ILE A 49 -15.42 -7.10 14.16
CA ILE A 49 -15.14 -7.99 13.02
C ILE A 49 -14.00 -7.44 12.17
N SER A 50 -14.09 -6.15 11.80
CA SER A 50 -13.04 -5.50 11.01
C SER A 50 -11.69 -5.47 11.75
N ASN A 51 -11.70 -5.14 13.04
CA ASN A 51 -10.49 -5.15 13.87
C ASN A 51 -9.87 -6.56 13.98
N LYS A 52 -10.67 -7.60 14.13
CA LYS A 52 -10.16 -8.99 14.15
C LYS A 52 -9.55 -9.38 12.81
N LEU A 53 -10.17 -9.01 11.68
CA LEU A 53 -9.63 -9.28 10.35
C LEU A 53 -8.30 -8.56 10.11
N ILE A 54 -8.21 -7.28 10.47
CA ILE A 54 -6.96 -6.51 10.37
C ILE A 54 -5.89 -7.14 11.27
N SER A 55 -6.19 -7.40 12.54
CA SER A 55 -5.25 -8.04 13.48
C SER A 55 -4.76 -9.41 12.98
N TYR A 56 -5.61 -10.15 12.31
CA TYR A 56 -5.22 -11.44 11.69
C TYR A 56 -4.22 -11.21 10.54
N LEU A 57 -4.45 -10.23 9.68
CA LEU A 57 -3.52 -9.89 8.58
C LEU A 57 -2.18 -9.37 9.09
N GLU A 58 -2.17 -8.67 10.21
CA GLU A 58 -0.99 -8.06 10.81
C GLU A 58 -0.23 -8.99 11.76
N SER A 59 -0.83 -10.09 12.20
CA SER A 59 -0.30 -10.96 13.27
C SER A 59 1.10 -11.51 13.03
N GLY A 60 1.51 -11.66 11.75
CA GLY A 60 2.85 -12.09 11.37
C GLY A 60 3.86 -10.95 11.13
N TYR A 61 3.44 -9.69 11.28
CA TYR A 61 4.22 -8.52 10.86
C TYR A 61 4.22 -7.42 11.93
N ILE A 62 4.68 -7.79 13.12
CA ILE A 62 4.84 -6.84 14.22
C ILE A 62 5.95 -5.85 13.86
N ARG A 63 5.73 -4.56 14.12
CA ARG A 63 6.73 -3.51 13.90
C ARG A 63 8.01 -3.84 14.65
N SER A 64 9.07 -4.10 13.91
CA SER A 64 10.39 -4.36 14.45
C SER A 64 11.04 -3.04 14.91
N SER A 65 11.82 -3.09 16.00
CA SER A 65 12.67 -1.95 16.32
C SER A 65 13.74 -1.80 15.23
N GLU A 66 14.01 -0.57 14.81
CA GLU A 66 14.97 -0.31 13.72
C GLU A 66 16.38 -0.87 14.05
N GLY A 67 16.74 -0.95 15.34
CA GLY A 67 18.00 -1.56 15.78
C GLY A 67 18.11 -3.05 15.44
N SER A 68 16.99 -3.79 15.54
CA SER A 68 16.95 -5.25 15.30
C SER A 68 16.91 -5.63 13.82
N VAL A 69 16.62 -4.67 12.93
CA VAL A 69 16.56 -4.92 11.48
C VAL A 69 17.98 -5.19 10.96
N LYS A 70 18.16 -6.30 10.24
CA LYS A 70 19.45 -6.65 9.59
C LYS A 70 19.75 -5.66 8.46
N THR A 71 21.03 -5.52 8.14
CA THR A 71 21.48 -4.73 6.99
C THR A 71 21.09 -5.40 5.68
N ALA A 72 20.86 -4.58 4.66
CA ALA A 72 20.45 -4.98 3.32
C ALA A 72 21.11 -4.10 2.25
N ASP A 73 20.87 -4.39 0.98
CA ASP A 73 21.39 -3.62 -0.15
C ASP A 73 20.53 -2.38 -0.43
N ALA A 74 19.23 -2.45 -0.15
CA ALA A 74 18.32 -1.32 -0.30
C ALA A 74 17.16 -1.36 0.71
N ILE A 75 16.64 -0.17 1.06
CA ILE A 75 15.37 0.05 1.75
C ILE A 75 14.36 0.48 0.71
N ILE A 76 13.23 -0.22 0.62
CA ILE A 76 12.17 0.05 -0.35
C ILE A 76 10.94 0.52 0.40
N VAL A 77 10.49 1.73 0.12
CA VAL A 77 9.27 2.31 0.69
C VAL A 77 8.18 2.29 -0.38
N LEU A 78 7.13 1.49 -0.13
CA LEU A 78 6.00 1.40 -1.06
C LEU A 78 5.10 2.63 -0.94
N SER A 79 4.62 3.10 -2.08
CA SER A 79 3.68 4.22 -2.20
C SER A 79 2.30 3.96 -1.58
N GLY A 80 1.42 4.95 -1.66
CA GLY A 80 0.06 4.88 -1.15
C GLY A 80 -0.13 5.59 0.19
N MET A 81 0.69 6.60 0.51
CA MET A 81 0.61 7.39 1.74
C MET A 81 0.31 8.88 1.50
N VAL A 82 0.22 9.29 0.24
CA VAL A 82 -0.07 10.69 -0.14
C VAL A 82 -1.28 10.77 -1.05
N ARG A 83 -2.14 11.74 -0.79
CA ARG A 83 -3.26 12.12 -1.64
C ARG A 83 -3.02 13.53 -2.16
N THR A 84 -3.05 13.69 -3.49
CA THR A 84 -2.98 15.02 -4.11
C THR A 84 -4.39 15.58 -4.29
N ILE A 85 -4.61 16.79 -3.81
CA ILE A 85 -5.87 17.52 -3.93
C ILE A 85 -5.64 18.86 -4.62
N LYS A 86 -6.70 19.40 -5.23
CA LYS A 86 -6.72 20.78 -5.74
C LYS A 86 -7.11 21.72 -4.62
N SER A 87 -6.36 22.81 -4.47
CA SER A 87 -6.64 23.96 -3.60
C SER A 87 -6.67 25.23 -4.43
N ASP A 88 -7.13 26.33 -3.86
CA ASP A 88 -7.11 27.66 -4.48
C ASP A 88 -5.69 28.13 -4.81
N SER A 89 -4.70 27.67 -4.06
CA SER A 89 -3.26 27.95 -4.26
C SER A 89 -2.52 26.97 -5.18
N GLY A 90 -3.24 25.95 -5.74
CA GLY A 90 -2.63 24.92 -6.59
C GLY A 90 -2.84 23.51 -6.06
N LEU A 91 -1.85 22.64 -6.31
CA LEU A 91 -1.89 21.27 -5.82
C LEU A 91 -1.32 21.17 -4.41
N VAL A 92 -2.03 20.51 -3.52
CA VAL A 92 -1.63 20.23 -2.13
C VAL A 92 -1.54 18.73 -1.92
N TYR A 93 -0.54 18.30 -1.15
CA TYR A 93 -0.29 16.90 -0.82
C TYR A 93 -0.72 16.64 0.62
N GLU A 94 -1.73 15.78 0.78
CA GLU A 94 -2.24 15.37 2.09
C GLU A 94 -1.72 13.98 2.45
N TRP A 95 -1.25 13.86 3.69
CA TRP A 95 -0.86 12.58 4.26
C TRP A 95 -2.08 11.75 4.67
N ASN A 96 -2.01 10.45 4.44
CA ASN A 96 -2.96 9.49 4.99
C ASN A 96 -2.32 8.68 6.14
N GLU A 97 -3.05 7.69 6.65
CA GLU A 97 -2.64 6.86 7.79
C GLU A 97 -1.33 6.07 7.55
N ALA A 98 -0.90 5.92 6.30
CA ALA A 98 0.32 5.17 5.96
C ALA A 98 1.59 6.06 5.93
N SER A 99 1.50 7.32 6.34
CA SER A 99 2.64 8.27 6.33
C SER A 99 3.84 7.81 7.15
N ASP A 100 3.65 6.94 8.13
CA ASP A 100 4.71 6.36 8.94
C ASP A 100 5.72 5.52 8.14
N ARG A 101 5.37 5.09 6.91
CA ARG A 101 6.26 4.32 6.03
C ARG A 101 7.49 5.13 5.62
N ILE A 102 7.31 6.39 5.14
CA ILE A 102 8.45 7.21 4.72
C ILE A 102 9.36 7.53 5.90
N PHE A 103 8.80 7.86 7.07
CA PHE A 103 9.59 8.13 8.26
C PHE A 103 10.34 6.89 8.75
N SER A 104 9.73 5.70 8.65
CA SER A 104 10.42 4.43 8.94
C SER A 104 11.57 4.18 7.97
N GLY A 105 11.39 4.44 6.67
CA GLY A 105 12.46 4.35 5.66
C GLY A 105 13.61 5.31 5.95
N ILE A 106 13.32 6.56 6.28
CA ILE A 106 14.30 7.59 6.65
C ILE A 106 15.08 7.18 7.93
N ASN A 107 14.39 6.67 8.93
CA ASN A 107 15.05 6.20 10.16
C ASN A 107 15.98 5.02 9.89
N LEU A 108 15.59 4.09 9.04
CA LEU A 108 16.41 2.92 8.69
C LEU A 108 17.67 3.32 7.93
N ILE A 109 17.59 4.23 6.95
CA ILE A 109 18.78 4.67 6.20
C ILE A 109 19.71 5.50 7.08
N ASN A 110 19.19 6.35 7.97
CA ASN A 110 19.98 7.10 8.94
C ASN A 110 20.72 6.18 9.93
N LYS A 111 20.16 5.00 10.24
CA LYS A 111 20.83 3.97 11.06
C LYS A 111 21.76 3.06 10.25
N GLY A 112 22.03 3.39 8.99
CA GLY A 112 22.94 2.63 8.14
C GLY A 112 22.47 1.22 7.83
N LYS A 113 21.15 0.98 7.79
CA LYS A 113 20.61 -0.36 7.51
C LYS A 113 20.72 -0.76 6.04
N ALA A 114 20.85 0.21 5.13
CA ALA A 114 21.21 0.01 3.73
C ALA A 114 21.88 1.27 3.17
N PRO A 115 22.65 1.17 2.08
CA PRO A 115 23.24 2.33 1.41
C PRO A 115 22.24 3.11 0.57
N LEU A 116 21.10 2.51 0.18
CA LEU A 116 20.15 3.04 -0.79
C LEU A 116 18.73 3.04 -0.24
N LEU A 117 18.01 4.16 -0.42
CA LEU A 117 16.59 4.32 -0.17
C LEU A 117 15.86 4.41 -1.51
N ILE A 118 14.96 3.48 -1.80
CA ILE A 118 14.16 3.48 -3.03
C ILE A 118 12.71 3.81 -2.68
N LEU A 119 12.17 4.85 -3.33
CA LEU A 119 10.82 5.33 -3.16
C LEU A 119 10.00 4.96 -4.40
N THR A 120 8.88 4.26 -4.25
CA THR A 120 8.09 3.86 -5.42
C THR A 120 7.24 5.01 -5.95
N GLY A 121 7.25 5.21 -7.28
CA GLY A 121 6.57 6.29 -7.99
C GLY A 121 5.07 6.01 -8.17
N GLY A 122 4.33 5.79 -7.08
CA GLY A 122 2.90 5.51 -7.14
C GLY A 122 2.12 6.61 -7.85
N LYS A 123 1.44 6.25 -8.96
CA LYS A 123 0.58 7.18 -9.72
C LYS A 123 -0.55 6.44 -10.39
N LEU A 124 -1.77 6.69 -9.95
CA LEU A 124 -2.95 6.14 -10.58
C LEU A 124 -3.35 6.97 -11.82
N PRO A 125 -3.97 6.38 -12.86
CA PRO A 125 -4.33 7.09 -14.09
C PRO A 125 -5.24 8.31 -13.88
N TRP A 126 -5.96 8.35 -12.77
CA TRP A 126 -6.86 9.45 -12.39
C TRP A 126 -6.26 10.39 -11.35
N SER A 127 -5.05 10.13 -10.87
CA SER A 127 -4.34 11.02 -9.95
C SER A 127 -3.83 12.25 -10.68
N ILE A 128 -3.90 13.39 -10.02
CA ILE A 128 -3.34 14.65 -10.49
C ILE A 128 -1.96 14.88 -9.88
N GLY A 129 -1.16 15.72 -10.53
CA GLY A 129 0.17 16.09 -10.03
C GLY A 129 1.26 15.08 -10.40
N LYS A 130 2.39 15.19 -9.73
CA LYS A 130 3.56 14.31 -9.90
C LYS A 130 3.38 12.96 -9.20
N PRO A 131 4.18 11.94 -9.58
CA PRO A 131 4.21 10.66 -8.88
C PRO A 131 4.53 10.84 -7.40
N GLU A 132 3.95 9.98 -6.55
CA GLU A 132 4.13 10.06 -5.10
C GLU A 132 5.61 9.98 -4.70
N GLY A 133 6.39 9.10 -5.35
CA GLY A 133 7.81 8.93 -5.06
C GLY A 133 8.64 10.20 -5.22
N GLU A 134 8.29 11.10 -6.16
CA GLU A 134 8.96 12.39 -6.30
C GLU A 134 8.69 13.31 -5.10
N HIS A 135 7.46 13.33 -4.60
CA HIS A 135 7.12 14.08 -3.40
C HIS A 135 7.84 13.52 -2.16
N LEU A 136 7.87 12.19 -2.03
CA LEU A 136 8.57 11.53 -0.94
C LEU A 136 10.09 11.78 -0.97
N ASN A 137 10.68 11.88 -2.17
CA ASN A 137 12.08 12.25 -2.34
C ASN A 137 12.37 13.66 -1.79
N GLU A 138 11.52 14.64 -2.09
CA GLU A 138 11.64 15.98 -1.51
C GLU A 138 11.59 15.95 0.01
N ILE A 139 10.68 15.18 0.58
CA ILE A 139 10.57 15.02 2.03
C ILE A 139 11.83 14.35 2.62
N ALA A 140 12.33 13.29 1.98
CA ALA A 140 13.55 12.62 2.46
C ALA A 140 14.77 13.55 2.45
N ILE A 141 14.94 14.36 1.42
CA ILE A 141 15.99 15.38 1.33
C ILE A 141 15.82 16.43 2.43
N LEU A 142 14.60 16.93 2.66
CA LEU A 142 14.31 17.89 3.74
C LEU A 142 14.60 17.31 5.13
N GLN A 143 14.51 15.97 5.29
CA GLN A 143 14.87 15.26 6.51
C GLN A 143 16.37 14.91 6.60
N GLY A 144 17.19 15.45 5.67
CA GLY A 144 18.66 15.35 5.71
C GLY A 144 19.24 14.13 5.01
N ILE A 145 18.44 13.37 4.25
CA ILE A 145 19.00 12.28 3.44
C ILE A 145 19.66 12.86 2.20
N SER A 146 20.90 12.46 1.94
CA SER A 146 21.64 12.91 0.76
C SER A 146 21.01 12.35 -0.52
N ALA A 147 20.88 13.19 -1.55
CA ALA A 147 20.18 12.85 -2.80
C ALA A 147 20.80 11.66 -3.55
N ASP A 148 22.11 11.44 -3.40
CA ASP A 148 22.83 10.29 -3.98
C ASP A 148 22.43 8.95 -3.36
N LYS A 149 21.81 8.97 -2.17
CA LYS A 149 21.29 7.78 -1.49
C LYS A 149 19.81 7.51 -1.77
N ILE A 150 19.16 8.33 -2.58
CA ILE A 150 17.74 8.17 -2.89
C ILE A 150 17.56 7.85 -4.36
N GLN A 151 16.72 6.88 -4.65
CA GLN A 151 16.24 6.61 -6.01
C GLN A 151 14.71 6.58 -6.02
N VAL A 152 14.11 7.04 -7.09
CA VAL A 152 12.67 7.00 -7.32
C VAL A 152 12.40 6.10 -8.52
N THR A 153 11.41 5.21 -8.42
CA THR A 153 11.02 4.38 -9.56
C THR A 153 10.27 5.19 -10.61
N GLU A 154 10.16 4.66 -11.82
CA GLU A 154 9.16 5.10 -12.80
C GLU A 154 7.73 5.02 -12.23
N ASP A 155 6.75 5.63 -12.94
CA ASP A 155 5.33 5.60 -12.56
C ASP A 155 4.82 4.16 -12.44
N VAL A 156 4.27 3.84 -11.28
CA VAL A 156 3.71 2.51 -10.97
C VAL A 156 2.28 2.63 -10.44
N GLN A 157 1.43 1.66 -10.76
CA GLN A 157 0.00 1.71 -10.46
C GLN A 157 -0.46 0.63 -9.47
N ASN A 158 0.39 -0.34 -9.19
CA ASN A 158 0.10 -1.47 -8.31
C ASN A 158 1.39 -2.16 -7.85
N THR A 159 1.27 -3.02 -6.84
CA THR A 159 2.40 -3.71 -6.20
C THR A 159 3.21 -4.61 -7.16
N ASP A 160 2.60 -5.19 -8.19
CA ASP A 160 3.32 -5.99 -9.19
C ASP A 160 4.26 -5.09 -10.03
N GLN A 161 3.79 -3.90 -10.41
CA GLN A 161 4.62 -2.92 -11.12
C GLN A 161 5.70 -2.34 -10.20
N GLU A 162 5.39 -2.09 -8.92
CA GLU A 162 6.39 -1.67 -7.92
C GLU A 162 7.53 -2.68 -7.86
N ALA A 163 7.21 -3.96 -7.66
CA ALA A 163 8.23 -5.01 -7.56
C ALA A 163 9.07 -5.15 -8.85
N LYS A 164 8.44 -5.05 -10.03
CA LYS A 164 9.15 -5.07 -11.32
C LYS A 164 10.08 -3.87 -11.50
N ALA A 165 9.62 -2.67 -11.14
CA ALA A 165 10.44 -1.46 -11.22
C ALA A 165 11.65 -1.56 -10.28
N ILE A 166 11.47 -2.10 -9.07
CA ILE A 166 12.54 -2.33 -8.12
C ILE A 166 13.54 -3.37 -8.64
N ALA A 167 13.07 -4.52 -9.16
CA ALA A 167 13.95 -5.54 -9.74
C ALA A 167 14.82 -4.97 -10.87
N LYS A 168 14.24 -4.12 -11.72
CA LYS A 168 14.95 -3.42 -12.80
C LYS A 168 15.99 -2.43 -12.27
N LEU A 169 15.67 -1.68 -11.19
CA LEU A 169 16.60 -0.71 -10.59
C LEU A 169 17.79 -1.40 -9.91
N LEU A 170 17.52 -2.44 -9.14
CA LEU A 170 18.57 -3.14 -8.40
C LEU A 170 19.49 -3.92 -9.35
N ASN A 171 18.96 -4.46 -10.46
CA ASN A 171 19.71 -5.21 -11.48
C ASN A 171 20.76 -6.18 -10.88
N GLN A 172 20.44 -6.83 -9.76
CA GLN A 172 21.31 -7.73 -9.00
C GLN A 172 20.68 -9.12 -8.93
N ILE A 173 21.52 -10.14 -8.76
CA ILE A 173 21.08 -11.49 -8.46
C ILE A 173 20.89 -11.57 -6.93
N ASP A 174 19.69 -11.94 -6.48
CA ASP A 174 19.31 -12.14 -5.08
C ASP A 174 19.61 -10.92 -4.15
N PRO A 175 19.07 -9.72 -4.46
CA PRO A 175 19.30 -8.53 -3.64
C PRO A 175 18.61 -8.68 -2.28
N LYS A 176 19.33 -8.38 -1.21
CA LYS A 176 18.72 -8.26 0.12
C LYS A 176 18.02 -6.93 0.25
N ILE A 177 16.72 -6.96 0.50
CA ILE A 177 15.91 -5.75 0.60
C ILE A 177 15.22 -5.65 1.96
N ILE A 178 15.07 -4.42 2.46
CA ILE A 178 14.16 -4.10 3.56
C ILE A 178 12.92 -3.48 2.94
N LEU A 179 11.81 -4.21 2.97
CA LEU A 179 10.53 -3.74 2.45
C LEU A 179 9.75 -3.02 3.54
N VAL A 180 9.40 -1.75 3.30
CA VAL A 180 8.65 -0.89 4.22
C VAL A 180 7.26 -0.64 3.66
N THR A 181 6.25 -1.15 4.35
CA THR A 181 4.83 -0.95 4.06
C THR A 181 3.99 -1.20 5.31
N SER A 182 2.69 -0.89 5.28
CA SER A 182 1.78 -1.16 6.41
C SER A 182 1.65 -2.66 6.67
N ALA A 183 1.53 -3.05 7.94
CA ALA A 183 1.52 -4.44 8.37
C ALA A 183 0.42 -5.27 7.67
N PHE A 184 -0.80 -4.75 7.55
CA PHE A 184 -1.90 -5.43 6.84
C PHE A 184 -1.62 -5.64 5.33
N HIS A 185 -0.75 -4.82 4.73
CA HIS A 185 -0.37 -4.93 3.33
C HIS A 185 0.83 -5.85 3.10
N MET A 186 1.65 -6.07 4.14
CA MET A 186 2.89 -6.84 4.06
C MET A 186 2.71 -8.27 3.52
N PRO A 187 1.68 -9.07 3.90
CA PRO A 187 1.49 -10.42 3.35
C PRO A 187 1.43 -10.44 1.84
N ARG A 188 0.71 -9.48 1.25
CA ARG A 188 0.58 -9.35 -0.20
C ARG A 188 1.85 -8.82 -0.84
N ALA A 189 2.43 -7.77 -0.29
CA ALA A 189 3.62 -7.15 -0.82
C ALA A 189 4.79 -8.15 -0.83
N LYS A 190 5.06 -8.80 0.29
CA LYS A 190 6.10 -9.82 0.44
C LYS A 190 5.97 -10.90 -0.63
N LYS A 191 4.79 -11.51 -0.78
CA LYS A 191 4.56 -12.57 -1.78
C LYS A 191 4.85 -12.10 -3.22
N VAL A 192 4.51 -10.86 -3.56
CA VAL A 192 4.77 -10.31 -4.90
C VAL A 192 6.26 -10.04 -5.10
N PHE A 193 6.94 -9.50 -4.08
CA PHE A 193 8.38 -9.21 -4.15
C PHE A 193 9.21 -10.50 -4.20
N GLU A 194 8.91 -11.52 -3.43
CA GLU A 194 9.58 -12.84 -3.49
C GLU A 194 9.52 -13.50 -4.89
N VAL A 195 8.48 -13.21 -5.67
CA VAL A 195 8.34 -13.73 -7.03
C VAL A 195 9.05 -12.87 -8.08
N LYS A 196 9.17 -11.56 -7.86
CA LYS A 196 9.65 -10.59 -8.86
C LYS A 196 11.06 -10.08 -8.59
N CYS A 197 11.49 -10.15 -7.33
CA CYS A 197 12.84 -9.84 -6.86
C CYS A 197 13.37 -11.06 -6.08
N PRO A 198 13.58 -12.22 -6.77
CA PRO A 198 14.08 -13.42 -6.14
C PRO A 198 15.48 -13.24 -5.61
#